data_2ed26e839f3cf67a768f86defc6d1c47
#
_entry.id   2ed26e839f3cf67a768f86defc6d1c47
#
_cell.length_a   1.000
_cell.length_b   1.000
_cell.length_c   1.000
_cell.angle_alpha   90.00
_cell.angle_beta   90.00
_cell.angle_gamma   90.00
#
_symmetry.space_group_name_H-M   'P 1'
#
loop_
_entity.id
_entity.type
_entity.pdbx_description
1 polymer ?
#
loop_
_entity_poly.entity_id
_entity_poly.type
_entity_poly.pdbx_seq_one_letter_code
_entity_poly.pdbx_strand_id
1 'polypeptide(L)'
;GTLQPRAAVKDVGRVLGLGFEETNAITKLIPEELKMTIDKAMEKEPDLRRLYSDNEQIRKVIDIARRLEGLSRHTGVHAAGVVICDEPLENFIPLYQPPGTDQVITQFDGPSVEACGLLKMDFLGLKTLTVLERARQLVKKQQGIDLDLDRIELDDQNVYQLFVRGETKGIFQFESGGMRDVVMK
;
A
#
# COMPACT_ATOMS: atom_id res chain seq x y z
N GLY A 1 -3.01 -7.03 8.71
CA GLY A 1 -1.85 -6.13 8.62
C GLY A 1 -0.82 -6.42 9.71
N THR A 2 0.43 -6.18 9.40
CA THR A 2 1.55 -6.33 10.35
C THR A 2 2.00 -4.99 10.91
N LEU A 3 2.63 -5.00 12.07
CA LEU A 3 3.15 -3.81 12.73
C LEU A 3 4.40 -3.31 11.99
N GLN A 4 4.24 -2.20 11.28
CA GLN A 4 5.31 -1.57 10.50
C GLN A 4 6.29 -0.79 11.41
N PRO A 5 7.55 -0.55 11.00
CA PRO A 5 8.60 0.04 11.86
C PRO A 5 8.18 1.35 12.53
N ARG A 6 7.67 2.30 11.77
CA ARG A 6 7.20 3.59 12.33
C ARG A 6 6.06 3.44 13.31
N ALA A 7 5.13 2.51 13.04
CA ALA A 7 4.00 2.23 13.92
C ALA A 7 4.48 1.53 15.20
N ALA A 8 5.42 0.59 15.10
CA ALA A 8 6.02 -0.07 16.25
C ALA A 8 6.67 0.94 17.20
N VAL A 9 7.51 1.82 16.68
CA VAL A 9 8.16 2.88 17.49
C VAL A 9 7.12 3.82 18.11
N LYS A 10 6.07 4.21 17.38
CA LYS A 10 5.01 5.06 17.94
C LYS A 10 4.24 4.42 19.06
N ASP A 11 3.84 3.16 18.89
CA ASP A 11 3.04 2.45 19.89
C ASP A 11 3.87 2.18 21.15
N VAL A 12 5.11 1.71 20.99
CA VAL A 12 6.01 1.46 22.11
C VAL A 12 6.38 2.76 22.83
N GLY A 13 6.71 3.81 22.08
CA GLY A 13 7.02 5.13 22.64
C GLY A 13 5.88 5.67 23.51
N ARG A 14 4.65 5.60 23.00
CA ARG A 14 3.45 5.99 23.76
C ARG A 14 3.28 5.18 25.06
N VAL A 15 3.45 3.85 25.01
CA VAL A 15 3.29 2.97 26.18
C VAL A 15 4.39 3.22 27.21
N LEU A 16 5.60 3.55 26.76
CA LEU A 16 6.73 3.86 27.64
C LEU A 16 6.79 5.34 28.07
N GLY A 17 5.76 6.13 27.74
CA GLY A 17 5.62 7.51 28.20
C GLY A 17 6.48 8.53 27.44
N LEU A 18 6.99 8.22 26.23
CA LEU A 18 7.59 9.22 25.35
C LEU A 18 6.53 10.21 24.87
N GLY A 19 6.88 11.49 24.83
CA GLY A 19 6.05 12.54 24.26
C GLY A 19 5.75 12.31 22.78
N PHE A 20 4.60 12.85 22.33
CA PHE A 20 4.19 12.73 20.93
C PHE A 20 5.21 13.35 19.96
N GLU A 21 5.74 14.52 20.28
CA GLU A 21 6.72 15.21 19.43
C GLU A 21 8.04 14.46 19.37
N GLU A 22 8.52 13.96 20.50
CA GLU A 22 9.74 13.18 20.58
C GLU A 22 9.62 11.86 19.79
N THR A 23 8.50 11.16 19.95
CA THR A 23 8.21 9.94 19.19
C THR A 23 8.12 10.21 17.69
N ASN A 24 7.51 11.35 17.29
CA ASN A 24 7.48 11.75 15.89
C ASN A 24 8.85 12.11 15.34
N ALA A 25 9.70 12.75 16.12
CA ALA A 25 11.07 13.06 15.72
C ALA A 25 11.86 11.78 15.40
N ILE A 26 11.76 10.76 16.27
CA ILE A 26 12.39 9.45 16.03
C ILE A 26 11.83 8.80 14.76
N THR A 27 10.51 8.77 14.59
CA THR A 27 9.90 8.09 13.45
C THR A 27 10.15 8.79 12.11
N LYS A 28 10.40 10.09 12.08
CA LYS A 28 10.80 10.81 10.88
C LYS A 28 12.18 10.38 10.36
N LEU A 29 13.04 9.88 11.22
CA LEU A 29 14.35 9.34 10.84
C LEU A 29 14.25 7.94 10.21
N ILE A 30 13.12 7.26 10.30
CA ILE A 30 12.91 5.98 9.63
C ILE A 30 12.47 6.26 8.20
N PRO A 31 13.24 5.88 7.15
CA PRO A 31 12.88 6.14 5.76
C PRO A 31 11.55 5.47 5.34
N GLU A 32 10.81 6.14 4.46
CA GLU A 32 9.58 5.59 3.85
C GLU A 32 9.92 4.79 2.60
N GLU A 33 10.59 3.67 2.79
CA GLU A 33 10.96 2.77 1.70
C GLU A 33 10.22 1.44 1.80
N LEU A 34 10.01 0.80 0.66
CA LEU A 34 9.37 -0.51 0.61
C LEU A 34 10.23 -1.56 1.35
N LYS A 35 9.58 -2.36 2.21
CA LYS A 35 10.24 -3.38 3.06
C LYS A 35 11.31 -2.81 3.99
N MET A 36 11.16 -1.56 4.41
CA MET A 36 11.98 -0.97 5.46
C MET A 36 11.74 -1.71 6.79
N THR A 37 12.82 -1.92 7.53
CA THR A 37 12.81 -2.42 8.90
C THR A 37 13.55 -1.46 9.83
N ILE A 38 13.35 -1.61 11.15
CA ILE A 38 14.08 -0.78 12.13
C ILE A 38 15.58 -1.04 12.00
N ASP A 39 16.00 -2.29 11.76
CA ASP A 39 17.41 -2.62 11.56
C ASP A 39 18.00 -1.93 10.32
N LYS A 40 17.31 -1.99 9.19
CA LYS A 40 17.73 -1.29 7.98
C LYS A 40 17.77 0.24 8.17
N ALA A 41 16.81 0.79 8.91
CA ALA A 41 16.81 2.20 9.24
C ALA A 41 18.03 2.56 10.11
N MET A 42 18.35 1.72 11.10
CA MET A 42 19.55 1.89 11.92
C MET A 42 20.86 1.81 11.10
N GLU A 43 20.91 0.99 10.05
CA GLU A 43 22.08 0.91 9.15
C GLU A 43 22.21 2.16 8.26
N LYS A 44 21.08 2.68 7.76
CA LYS A 44 21.06 3.81 6.82
C LYS A 44 21.21 5.18 7.48
N GLU A 45 20.58 5.37 8.66
CA GLU A 45 20.42 6.69 9.27
C GLU A 45 21.38 6.90 10.46
N PRO A 46 22.45 7.68 10.29
CA PRO A 46 23.38 7.98 11.36
C PRO A 46 22.74 8.67 12.58
N ASP A 47 21.78 9.57 12.34
CA ASP A 47 21.10 10.31 13.40
C ASP A 47 20.22 9.39 14.26
N LEU A 48 19.60 8.36 13.66
CA LEU A 48 18.85 7.36 14.42
C LEU A 48 19.78 6.54 15.32
N ARG A 49 20.97 6.15 14.82
CA ARG A 49 22.00 5.47 15.61
C ARG A 49 22.49 6.32 16.76
N ARG A 50 22.69 7.61 16.51
CA ARG A 50 23.13 8.56 17.54
C ARG A 50 22.09 8.66 18.65
N LEU A 51 20.83 8.87 18.33
CA LEU A 51 19.74 8.91 19.32
C LEU A 51 19.65 7.62 20.12
N TYR A 52 19.80 6.48 19.47
CA TYR A 52 19.83 5.16 20.12
C TYR A 52 20.99 5.03 21.10
N SER A 53 22.18 5.57 20.79
CA SER A 53 23.36 5.51 21.63
C SER A 53 23.31 6.48 22.80
N ASP A 54 22.81 7.70 22.56
CA ASP A 54 22.89 8.80 23.52
C ASP A 54 21.72 8.84 24.50
N ASN A 55 20.59 8.16 24.22
CA ASN A 55 19.40 8.20 25.04
C ASN A 55 18.90 6.79 25.40
N GLU A 56 18.98 6.44 26.68
CA GLU A 56 18.59 5.14 27.21
C GLU A 56 17.09 4.84 27.01
N GLN A 57 16.22 5.84 27.15
CA GLN A 57 14.79 5.67 26.97
C GLN A 57 14.45 5.39 25.48
N ILE A 58 15.09 6.11 24.56
CA ILE A 58 14.95 5.87 23.11
C ILE A 58 15.49 4.50 22.75
N ARG A 59 16.64 4.11 23.30
CA ARG A 59 17.19 2.75 23.12
C ARG A 59 16.17 1.69 23.50
N LYS A 60 15.58 1.79 24.69
CA LYS A 60 14.57 0.86 25.18
C LYS A 60 13.34 0.80 24.25
N VAL A 61 12.89 1.95 23.74
CA VAL A 61 11.77 2.02 22.78
C VAL A 61 12.13 1.28 21.49
N ILE A 62 13.31 1.55 20.93
CA ILE A 62 13.76 0.92 19.68
C ILE A 62 13.93 -0.59 19.85
N ASP A 63 14.56 -1.04 20.95
CA ASP A 63 14.78 -2.48 21.20
C ASP A 63 13.47 -3.25 21.34
N ILE A 64 12.47 -2.69 22.02
CA ILE A 64 11.16 -3.30 22.13
C ILE A 64 10.42 -3.24 20.78
N ALA A 65 10.49 -2.11 20.07
CA ALA A 65 9.85 -1.96 18.77
C ALA A 65 10.40 -2.97 17.74
N ARG A 66 11.70 -3.24 17.72
CA ARG A 66 12.36 -4.27 16.89
C ARG A 66 11.78 -5.67 17.13
N ARG A 67 11.46 -6.00 18.38
CA ARG A 67 10.88 -7.30 18.73
C ARG A 67 9.41 -7.43 18.35
N LEU A 68 8.70 -6.31 18.25
CA LEU A 68 7.27 -6.25 17.90
C LEU A 68 7.03 -6.00 16.40
N GLU A 69 8.04 -5.50 15.70
CA GLU A 69 7.97 -5.28 14.26
C GLU A 69 7.63 -6.56 13.52
N GLY A 70 6.73 -6.46 12.54
CA GLY A 70 6.29 -7.60 11.73
C GLY A 70 5.22 -8.49 12.36
N LEU A 71 4.93 -8.35 13.65
CA LEU A 71 3.85 -9.10 14.29
C LEU A 71 2.49 -8.68 13.73
N SER A 72 1.57 -9.62 13.66
CA SER A 72 0.18 -9.35 13.25
C SER A 72 -0.49 -8.39 14.23
N ARG A 73 -1.13 -7.35 13.71
CA ARG A 73 -1.73 -6.28 14.51
C ARG A 73 -3.25 -6.22 14.41
N HIS A 74 -3.77 -6.28 13.22
CA HIS A 74 -5.20 -6.21 12.95
C HIS A 74 -5.54 -6.97 11.68
N THR A 75 -6.79 -7.43 11.61
CA THR A 75 -7.36 -8.01 10.41
C THR A 75 -7.74 -6.92 9.42
N GLY A 76 -7.63 -7.21 8.14
CA GLY A 76 -8.11 -6.36 7.06
C GLY A 76 -8.81 -7.21 6.01
N VAL A 77 -9.81 -6.65 5.38
CA VAL A 77 -10.50 -7.29 4.25
C VAL A 77 -9.79 -6.89 2.97
N HIS A 78 -9.44 -7.86 2.14
CA HIS A 78 -8.90 -7.58 0.80
C HIS A 78 -10.00 -6.99 -0.10
N ALA A 79 -9.68 -5.92 -0.82
CA ALA A 79 -10.69 -5.19 -1.60
C ALA A 79 -11.34 -6.02 -2.72
N ALA A 80 -10.65 -7.02 -3.25
CA ALA A 80 -11.06 -7.77 -4.43
C ALA A 80 -10.70 -9.26 -4.39
N GLY A 81 -9.99 -9.74 -3.38
CA GLY A 81 -9.57 -11.13 -3.25
C GLY A 81 -10.73 -12.02 -2.83
N VAL A 82 -10.96 -13.08 -3.58
CA VAL A 82 -11.93 -14.12 -3.28
C VAL A 82 -11.21 -15.47 -3.22
N VAL A 83 -11.45 -16.22 -2.16
CA VAL A 83 -10.94 -17.59 -2.03
C VAL A 83 -11.97 -18.54 -2.58
N ILE A 84 -11.54 -19.45 -3.45
CA ILE A 84 -12.38 -20.42 -4.14
C ILE A 84 -11.97 -21.83 -3.74
N CYS A 85 -12.95 -22.67 -3.46
CA CYS A 85 -12.79 -24.05 -3.07
C CYS A 85 -13.98 -24.88 -3.57
N ASP A 86 -13.83 -26.17 -3.72
CA ASP A 86 -14.86 -27.14 -4.10
C ASP A 86 -15.64 -27.68 -2.89
N GLU A 87 -15.13 -27.47 -1.67
CA GLU A 87 -15.79 -27.83 -0.41
C GLU A 87 -15.96 -26.59 0.48
N PRO A 88 -16.73 -26.67 1.59
CA PRO A 88 -16.83 -25.60 2.56
C PRO A 88 -15.45 -25.19 3.10
N LEU A 89 -15.15 -23.88 3.04
CA LEU A 89 -13.83 -23.34 3.41
C LEU A 89 -13.42 -23.66 4.84
N GLU A 90 -14.36 -23.80 5.75
CA GLU A 90 -14.13 -24.18 7.15
C GLU A 90 -13.50 -25.56 7.31
N ASN A 91 -13.55 -26.42 6.30
CA ASN A 91 -12.84 -27.70 6.29
C ASN A 91 -11.32 -27.53 6.14
N PHE A 92 -10.86 -26.40 5.63
CA PHE A 92 -9.45 -26.14 5.29
C PHE A 92 -8.81 -25.08 6.17
N ILE A 93 -9.54 -23.99 6.43
CA ILE A 93 -9.00 -22.80 7.11
C ILE A 93 -10.05 -22.17 8.04
N PRO A 94 -9.61 -21.54 9.13
CA PRO A 94 -10.52 -20.81 10.02
C PRO A 94 -11.08 -19.58 9.34
N LEU A 95 -12.37 -19.34 9.56
CA LEU A 95 -13.09 -18.17 9.06
C LEU A 95 -13.35 -17.16 10.17
N TYR A 96 -13.59 -15.92 9.79
CA TYR A 96 -13.88 -14.81 10.68
C TYR A 96 -14.93 -13.88 10.07
N GLN A 97 -15.89 -13.48 10.86
CA GLN A 97 -16.86 -12.45 10.48
C GLN A 97 -16.56 -11.19 11.28
N PRO A 98 -16.08 -10.12 10.63
CA PRO A 98 -15.82 -8.86 11.33
C PRO A 98 -17.10 -8.28 11.92
N PRO A 99 -17.06 -7.71 13.14
CA PRO A 99 -18.23 -7.08 13.75
C PRO A 99 -18.85 -6.01 12.86
N GLY A 100 -20.19 -6.04 12.74
CA GLY A 100 -20.95 -5.05 11.96
C GLY A 100 -20.96 -5.28 10.46
N THR A 101 -20.53 -6.43 9.98
CA THR A 101 -20.61 -6.82 8.56
C THR A 101 -21.15 -8.24 8.41
N ASP A 102 -21.77 -8.53 7.25
CA ASP A 102 -22.16 -9.87 6.88
C ASP A 102 -21.07 -10.61 6.08
N GLN A 103 -19.91 -9.98 5.90
CA GLN A 103 -18.81 -10.57 5.16
C GLN A 103 -18.09 -11.63 6.01
N VAL A 104 -17.91 -12.81 5.44
CA VAL A 104 -17.05 -13.86 5.99
C VAL A 104 -15.70 -13.79 5.28
N ILE A 105 -14.64 -13.74 6.06
CA ILE A 105 -13.25 -13.66 5.56
C ILE A 105 -12.41 -14.79 6.14
N THR A 106 -11.31 -15.11 5.48
CA THR A 106 -10.32 -16.04 6.01
C THR A 106 -9.52 -15.39 7.15
N GLN A 107 -9.18 -16.15 8.19
CA GLN A 107 -8.24 -15.66 9.21
C GLN A 107 -6.79 -15.69 8.72
N PHE A 108 -6.50 -16.47 7.69
CA PHE A 108 -5.17 -16.57 7.08
C PHE A 108 -4.96 -15.46 6.06
N ASP A 109 -3.72 -15.02 5.93
CA ASP A 109 -3.28 -14.13 4.86
C ASP A 109 -3.18 -14.87 3.51
N GLY A 110 -3.04 -14.12 2.40
CA GLY A 110 -3.00 -14.70 1.06
C GLY A 110 -1.96 -15.82 0.90
N PRO A 111 -0.70 -15.63 1.26
CA PRO A 111 0.31 -16.68 1.18
C PRO A 111 -0.03 -17.95 1.97
N SER A 112 -0.62 -17.81 3.16
CA SER A 112 -1.03 -18.95 3.97
C SER A 112 -2.22 -19.69 3.38
N VAL A 113 -3.19 -18.97 2.79
CA VAL A 113 -4.32 -19.55 2.05
C VAL A 113 -3.83 -20.39 0.87
N GLU A 114 -2.90 -19.87 0.08
CA GLU A 114 -2.28 -20.59 -1.05
C GLU A 114 -1.48 -21.82 -0.56
N ALA A 115 -0.75 -21.69 0.54
CA ALA A 115 -0.03 -22.81 1.15
C ALA A 115 -0.93 -23.94 1.64
N CYS A 116 -2.20 -23.63 1.99
CA CYS A 116 -3.23 -24.62 2.29
C CYS A 116 -3.84 -25.27 1.03
N GLY A 117 -3.36 -24.94 -0.17
CA GLY A 117 -3.84 -25.48 -1.43
C GLY A 117 -5.11 -24.83 -1.96
N LEU A 118 -5.53 -23.70 -1.40
CA LEU A 118 -6.72 -22.99 -1.85
C LEU A 118 -6.37 -21.97 -2.94
N LEU A 119 -7.32 -21.74 -3.85
CA LEU A 119 -7.18 -20.77 -4.93
C LEU A 119 -7.66 -19.39 -4.48
N LYS A 120 -6.77 -18.39 -4.49
CA LYS A 120 -7.14 -16.99 -4.32
C LYS A 120 -7.18 -16.30 -5.68
N MET A 121 -8.30 -15.69 -6.00
CA MET A 121 -8.47 -14.88 -7.21
C MET A 121 -8.78 -13.44 -6.86
N ASP A 122 -8.12 -12.51 -7.54
CA ASP A 122 -8.31 -11.07 -7.33
C ASP A 122 -9.18 -10.51 -8.48
N PHE A 123 -10.42 -10.12 -8.17
CA PHE A 123 -11.35 -9.53 -9.12
C PHE A 123 -11.32 -7.99 -9.01
N LEU A 124 -10.23 -7.40 -9.47
CA LEU A 124 -10.06 -5.96 -9.42
C LEU A 124 -10.44 -5.32 -10.76
N GLY A 125 -11.57 -4.59 -10.77
CA GLY A 125 -11.99 -3.79 -11.92
C GLY A 125 -11.45 -2.36 -11.83
N LEU A 126 -11.10 -1.78 -12.99
CA LEU A 126 -10.67 -0.39 -13.11
C LEU A 126 -11.73 0.42 -13.85
N LYS A 127 -12.36 1.39 -13.17
CA LYS A 127 -13.32 2.31 -13.80
C LYS A 127 -12.73 3.06 -14.99
N THR A 128 -11.44 3.33 -14.97
CA THR A 128 -10.71 4.01 -16.06
C THR A 128 -10.75 3.22 -17.35
N LEU A 129 -10.70 1.89 -17.32
CA LEU A 129 -10.85 1.08 -18.54
C LEU A 129 -12.24 1.25 -19.17
N THR A 130 -13.28 1.38 -18.36
CA THR A 130 -14.63 1.69 -18.86
C THR A 130 -14.69 3.08 -19.51
N VAL A 131 -13.97 4.06 -18.95
CA VAL A 131 -13.88 5.42 -19.52
C VAL A 131 -13.16 5.37 -20.86
N LEU A 132 -12.04 4.67 -20.98
CA LEU A 132 -11.29 4.50 -22.22
C LEU A 132 -12.15 3.83 -23.31
N GLU A 133 -12.86 2.76 -22.98
CA GLU A 133 -13.73 2.06 -23.92
C GLU A 133 -14.89 2.97 -24.40
N ARG A 134 -15.50 3.74 -23.50
CA ARG A 134 -16.52 4.72 -23.89
C ARG A 134 -15.96 5.82 -24.78
N ALA A 135 -14.77 6.32 -24.50
CA ALA A 135 -14.10 7.31 -25.34
C ALA A 135 -13.84 6.75 -26.74
N ARG A 136 -13.33 5.53 -26.86
CA ARG A 136 -13.12 4.82 -28.11
C ARG A 136 -14.42 4.73 -28.94
N GLN A 137 -15.51 4.31 -28.27
CA GLN A 137 -16.83 4.21 -28.92
C GLN A 137 -17.37 5.57 -29.40
N LEU A 138 -17.15 6.64 -28.64
CA LEU A 138 -17.55 7.99 -29.02
C LEU A 138 -16.76 8.48 -30.23
N VAL A 139 -15.45 8.27 -30.27
CA VAL A 139 -14.59 8.61 -31.43
C VAL A 139 -15.05 7.84 -32.67
N LYS A 140 -15.29 6.55 -32.56
CA LYS A 140 -15.81 5.72 -33.65
C LYS A 140 -17.15 6.24 -34.18
N LYS A 141 -18.08 6.60 -33.26
CA LYS A 141 -19.39 7.12 -33.63
C LYS A 141 -19.34 8.49 -34.28
N GLN A 142 -18.49 9.38 -33.79
CA GLN A 142 -18.45 10.78 -34.24
C GLN A 142 -17.53 11.00 -35.44
N GLN A 143 -16.42 10.27 -35.51
CA GLN A 143 -15.39 10.50 -36.53
C GLN A 143 -15.19 9.31 -37.47
N GLY A 144 -15.87 8.18 -37.22
CA GLY A 144 -15.71 6.97 -38.03
C GLY A 144 -14.38 6.23 -37.80
N ILE A 145 -13.55 6.68 -36.86
CA ILE A 145 -12.23 6.12 -36.58
C ILE A 145 -12.36 5.04 -35.53
N ASP A 146 -11.96 3.82 -35.85
CA ASP A 146 -11.88 2.71 -34.89
C ASP A 146 -10.46 2.65 -34.31
N LEU A 147 -10.30 3.19 -33.13
CA LEU A 147 -9.00 3.22 -32.42
C LEU A 147 -8.68 1.85 -31.85
N ASP A 148 -7.52 1.32 -32.20
CA ASP A 148 -6.91 0.17 -31.54
C ASP A 148 -6.00 0.69 -30.42
N LEU A 149 -6.43 0.52 -29.17
CA LEU A 149 -5.72 1.06 -28.00
C LEU A 149 -4.37 0.36 -27.79
N ASP A 150 -4.20 -0.88 -28.27
CA ASP A 150 -2.95 -1.64 -28.14
C ASP A 150 -1.88 -1.19 -29.15
N ARG A 151 -2.28 -0.40 -30.17
CA ARG A 151 -1.40 0.12 -31.23
C ARG A 151 -1.14 1.61 -31.15
N ILE A 152 -1.55 2.26 -30.07
CA ILE A 152 -1.26 3.68 -29.86
C ILE A 152 0.25 3.84 -29.64
N GLU A 153 0.88 4.73 -30.42
CA GLU A 153 2.27 5.10 -30.23
C GLU A 153 2.45 5.80 -28.88
N LEU A 154 3.48 5.36 -28.11
CA LEU A 154 3.72 5.86 -26.76
C LEU A 154 4.74 7.01 -26.69
N ASP A 155 5.15 7.54 -27.83
CA ASP A 155 6.19 8.57 -27.99
C ASP A 155 5.67 9.92 -28.49
N ASP A 156 4.34 10.13 -28.48
CA ASP A 156 3.73 11.42 -28.87
C ASP A 156 4.17 12.54 -27.93
N GLN A 157 4.96 13.45 -28.46
CA GLN A 157 5.51 14.59 -27.73
C GLN A 157 4.42 15.55 -27.21
N ASN A 158 3.26 15.65 -27.91
CA ASN A 158 2.16 16.49 -27.44
C ASN A 158 1.55 15.92 -26.14
N VAL A 159 1.48 14.60 -26.03
CA VAL A 159 1.03 13.94 -24.78
C VAL A 159 2.00 14.22 -23.64
N TYR A 160 3.31 14.11 -23.88
CA TYR A 160 4.32 14.43 -22.86
C TYR A 160 4.27 15.90 -22.43
N GLN A 161 3.96 16.81 -23.31
CA GLN A 161 3.79 18.24 -22.97
C GLN A 161 2.61 18.47 -21.99
N LEU A 162 1.56 17.65 -21.99
CA LEU A 162 0.49 17.72 -20.99
C LEU A 162 1.02 17.39 -19.59
N PHE A 163 1.88 16.38 -19.48
CA PHE A 163 2.53 16.02 -18.21
C PHE A 163 3.45 17.13 -17.71
N VAL A 164 4.30 17.68 -18.58
CA VAL A 164 5.22 18.79 -18.23
C VAL A 164 4.45 20.02 -17.73
N ARG A 165 3.26 20.32 -18.29
CA ARG A 165 2.42 21.42 -17.84
C ARG A 165 1.53 21.08 -16.64
N GLY A 166 1.56 19.82 -16.17
CA GLY A 166 0.70 19.37 -15.07
C GLY A 166 -0.79 19.30 -15.42
N GLU A 167 -1.13 19.28 -16.71
CA GLU A 167 -2.50 19.19 -17.24
C GLU A 167 -3.00 17.73 -17.22
N THR A 168 -2.91 17.10 -16.05
CA THR A 168 -3.14 15.65 -15.85
C THR A 168 -4.50 15.31 -15.26
N LYS A 169 -5.46 16.24 -15.32
CA LYS A 169 -6.83 15.99 -14.86
C LYS A 169 -7.50 14.91 -15.72
N GLY A 170 -8.02 13.86 -15.08
CA GLY A 170 -8.61 12.71 -15.78
C GLY A 170 -7.60 11.65 -16.23
N ILE A 171 -6.30 11.87 -16.02
CA ILE A 171 -5.27 10.86 -16.31
C ILE A 171 -5.08 9.98 -15.09
N PHE A 172 -5.35 8.67 -15.24
CA PHE A 172 -5.29 7.70 -14.16
C PHE A 172 -3.98 7.77 -13.38
N GLN A 173 -4.07 7.86 -12.05
CA GLN A 173 -2.97 7.97 -11.09
C GLN A 173 -2.16 9.28 -11.13
N PHE A 174 -2.42 10.20 -12.06
CA PHE A 174 -1.68 11.47 -12.18
C PHE A 174 -2.47 12.71 -11.74
N GLU A 175 -3.64 12.54 -11.14
CA GLU A 175 -4.53 13.66 -10.75
C GLU A 175 -4.16 14.32 -9.43
N SER A 176 -3.45 13.61 -8.52
CA SER A 176 -3.08 14.18 -7.21
C SER A 176 -2.03 15.29 -7.34
N GLY A 177 -2.09 16.28 -6.44
CA GLY A 177 -1.11 17.38 -6.41
C GLY A 177 0.32 16.86 -6.36
N GLY A 178 0.61 15.93 -5.44
CA GLY A 178 1.96 15.37 -5.31
C GLY A 178 2.45 14.65 -6.58
N MET A 179 1.57 13.94 -7.29
CA MET A 179 1.96 13.28 -8.54
C MET A 179 2.19 14.31 -9.66
N ARG A 180 1.36 15.37 -9.74
CA ARG A 180 1.60 16.48 -10.68
C ARG A 180 2.93 17.15 -10.44
N ASP A 181 3.29 17.41 -9.17
CA ASP A 181 4.58 18.01 -8.82
C ASP A 181 5.78 17.13 -9.23
N VAL A 182 5.60 15.82 -9.27
CA VAL A 182 6.64 14.87 -9.72
C VAL A 182 6.81 14.92 -11.24
N VAL A 183 5.72 14.91 -12.00
CA VAL A 183 5.80 14.85 -13.48
C VAL A 183 6.15 16.20 -14.13
N MET A 184 5.99 17.32 -13.41
CA MET A 184 6.41 18.66 -13.85
C MET A 184 7.90 18.94 -13.62
N LYS A 185 8.61 18.06 -12.92
CA LYS A 185 10.08 18.18 -12.66
C LYS A 185 10.88 17.52 -13.76
#